data_2721d388e284197e7f73c151ac4ab32d
#
_entry.id   2721d388e284197e7f73c151ac4ab32d
#
_cell.length_a   1.000
_cell.length_b   1.000
_cell.length_c   1.000
_cell.angle_alpha   90.00
_cell.angle_beta   90.00
_cell.angle_gamma   90.00
#
_symmetry.space_group_name_H-M   'P 1'
#
loop_
_entity.id
_entity.type
_entity.pdbx_description
1 polymer ?
#
loop_
_entity_poly.entity_id
_entity_poly.type
_entity_poly.pdbx_seq_one_letter_code
_entity_poly.pdbx_strand_id
1 'polypeptide(L)'
;MNYLTSLQIKGFGATLGVWRPLPFAYWLGGPNAKVTHRAPRGTVSDLRCFNTRFGRPRANIGAPMERLRTPDERFINLPDFDFPVHYETVSDPTGGDDLRVAYFDLGPRDAKETVLLLHGEPSWSFLYRKMFPGLLAAGYRVVAPDLIGFGRSDKPTPREEYTYARHVEWMRELLFDKLNLSNITFFGQDWGSLIGLRLVGEHPERFCRVAIGNGGLPTGDEQASDAFFAWQKFSQEAPELPIGGIVGFSCVTKPSDEVFRAYDAPFLDESFKEGARIFPLLVPSAPDDPAHDANVAAWKVLKTFEKPFLCCYSDSDPITKGADRKFLAEVPGTKGQPHVTIEAAGHFLQEDKGEELSQVLVSFIAST
;
A
#
# COMPACT_ATOMS: atom_id res chain seq x y z
N MET A 1 29.18 -28.96 47.07
CA MET A 1 30.38 -29.65 46.54
C MET A 1 30.45 -29.37 45.06
N ASN A 2 31.47 -28.65 44.69
CA ASN A 2 31.89 -28.19 43.37
C ASN A 2 31.95 -29.31 42.33
N TYR A 3 31.73 -28.98 41.04
CA TYR A 3 32.71 -29.03 39.98
C TYR A 3 32.27 -28.23 38.75
N LEU A 4 32.99 -27.14 38.50
CA LEU A 4 33.14 -26.41 37.25
C LEU A 4 33.88 -27.27 36.22
N THR A 5 33.48 -27.26 34.95
CA THR A 5 34.41 -27.44 33.83
C THR A 5 34.11 -26.43 32.72
N SER A 6 35.06 -25.55 32.56
CA SER A 6 35.18 -24.55 31.52
C SER A 6 35.48 -25.15 30.16
N LEU A 7 34.80 -24.69 29.09
CA LEU A 7 35.35 -24.76 27.73
C LEU A 7 35.48 -23.32 27.17
N GLN A 8 36.75 -22.89 27.04
CA GLN A 8 37.13 -21.70 26.31
C GLN A 8 37.05 -21.98 24.80
N ILE A 9 36.30 -21.18 24.06
CA ILE A 9 36.54 -20.98 22.63
C ILE A 9 36.93 -19.52 22.42
N LYS A 10 38.16 -19.32 21.98
CA LYS A 10 38.68 -18.04 21.54
C LYS A 10 38.21 -17.67 20.17
N GLY A 11 37.88 -16.40 19.95
CA GLY A 11 38.08 -15.68 18.71
C GLY A 11 36.82 -15.32 17.96
N PHE A 12 36.42 -14.12 18.05
CA PHE A 12 36.18 -13.06 17.10
C PHE A 12 35.27 -12.03 17.77
N GLY A 13 35.86 -10.90 18.15
CA GLY A 13 35.14 -9.75 18.66
C GLY A 13 34.39 -9.04 17.53
N ALA A 14 33.08 -9.16 17.55
CA ALA A 14 32.18 -8.19 16.97
C ALA A 14 31.29 -7.68 18.10
N THR A 15 31.51 -6.47 18.54
CA THR A 15 30.60 -5.74 19.42
C THR A 15 29.31 -5.52 18.66
N LEU A 16 28.28 -6.32 18.94
CA LEU A 16 26.91 -6.04 18.59
C LEU A 16 26.50 -4.77 19.35
N GLY A 17 26.62 -3.63 18.70
CA GLY A 17 26.00 -2.40 19.14
C GLY A 17 24.48 -2.64 19.16
N VAL A 18 23.90 -2.63 20.36
CA VAL A 18 22.44 -2.62 20.52
C VAL A 18 21.95 -1.29 19.96
N TRP A 19 21.57 -1.32 18.70
CA TRP A 19 20.84 -0.23 18.06
C TRP A 19 19.47 -0.13 18.76
N ARG A 20 19.25 0.93 19.55
CA ARG A 20 17.92 1.33 19.99
C ARG A 20 17.38 2.21 18.88
N PRO A 21 16.41 1.76 18.04
CA PRO A 21 15.75 2.64 17.11
C PRO A 21 15.03 3.73 17.91
N LEU A 22 15.26 4.99 17.54
CA LEU A 22 14.43 6.09 18.03
C LEU A 22 12.99 5.80 17.59
N PRO A 23 11.99 5.95 18.47
CA PRO A 23 10.61 5.65 18.12
C PRO A 23 10.18 6.48 16.91
N PHE A 24 9.54 5.85 15.93
CA PHE A 24 8.91 6.51 14.78
C PHE A 24 7.94 7.63 15.21
N ALA A 25 7.33 7.52 16.39
CA ALA A 25 6.54 8.58 17.03
C ALA A 25 7.33 9.90 17.25
N TYR A 26 8.64 9.88 17.23
CA TYR A 26 9.47 11.08 17.36
C TYR A 26 9.52 11.90 16.06
N TRP A 27 9.23 11.26 14.92
CA TRP A 27 9.19 11.88 13.59
C TRP A 27 7.79 12.42 13.23
N LEU A 28 6.74 11.89 13.83
CA LEU A 28 5.35 12.31 13.58
C LEU A 28 4.82 13.38 14.54
N GLY A 29 5.67 14.03 15.34
CA GLY A 29 5.28 15.17 16.18
C GLY A 29 4.27 14.80 17.28
N GLY A 30 4.64 13.95 18.24
CA GLY A 30 3.85 13.72 19.45
C GLY A 30 3.69 15.01 20.27
N PRO A 31 2.58 15.18 21.05
CA PRO A 31 2.06 16.47 21.54
C PRO A 31 2.91 17.20 22.61
N ASN A 32 4.17 16.87 22.85
CA ASN A 32 4.99 17.49 23.90
C ASN A 32 6.45 17.81 23.54
N ALA A 33 6.81 18.02 22.29
CA ALA A 33 8.16 18.48 21.94
C ALA A 33 8.21 20.00 21.81
N LYS A 34 8.55 20.71 22.89
CA LYS A 34 8.97 22.12 22.81
C LYS A 34 10.38 22.18 22.24
N VAL A 35 10.47 22.43 20.93
CA VAL A 35 11.76 22.73 20.28
C VAL A 35 11.99 24.23 20.35
N THR A 36 12.97 24.66 21.14
CA THR A 36 13.48 26.03 21.12
C THR A 36 14.43 26.21 19.94
N HIS A 37 13.93 26.77 18.85
CA HIS A 37 14.76 27.16 17.71
C HIS A 37 15.54 28.44 18.03
N ARG A 38 16.85 28.31 18.15
CA ARG A 38 17.78 29.43 18.05
C ARG A 38 18.28 29.46 16.60
N ALA A 39 17.70 30.32 15.77
CA ALA A 39 18.11 30.50 14.40
C ALA A 39 19.51 31.21 14.36
N PRO A 40 20.46 30.75 13.53
CA PRO A 40 21.61 31.57 13.17
C PRO A 40 21.18 32.58 12.11
N ARG A 41 21.46 33.87 12.36
CA ARG A 41 21.30 34.93 11.35
C ARG A 41 22.41 34.77 10.32
N GLY A 42 22.04 34.31 9.11
CA GLY A 42 22.89 34.34 7.92
C GLY A 42 22.12 35.02 6.80
N THR A 43 22.72 36.03 6.22
CA THR A 43 22.20 36.89 5.15
C THR A 43 21.92 36.12 3.89
N VAL A 44 20.72 36.34 3.35
CA VAL A 44 20.24 35.85 2.04
C VAL A 44 20.92 36.63 0.94
N SER A 45 21.86 36.03 0.24
CA SER A 45 22.24 36.41 -1.13
C SER A 45 22.87 35.19 -1.81
N ASP A 46 22.31 34.84 -2.98
CA ASP A 46 22.71 33.80 -3.94
C ASP A 46 21.90 32.49 -3.97
N LEU A 47 20.60 32.63 -4.24
CA LEU A 47 19.86 31.59 -4.91
C LEU A 47 19.95 31.81 -6.43
N ARG A 48 21.07 31.36 -7.03
CA ARG A 48 21.10 31.16 -8.48
C ARG A 48 20.48 29.80 -8.80
N CYS A 49 19.42 29.86 -9.58
CA CYS A 49 18.75 28.73 -10.19
C CYS A 49 19.76 27.77 -10.83
N PHE A 50 19.94 26.58 -10.25
CA PHE A 50 20.46 25.44 -10.99
C PHE A 50 19.30 24.82 -11.77
N ASN A 51 19.05 25.39 -12.94
CA ASN A 51 18.20 24.81 -13.97
C ASN A 51 19.04 23.77 -14.72
N THR A 52 19.33 22.64 -14.11
CA THR A 52 19.86 21.48 -14.81
C THR A 52 18.69 20.84 -15.53
N ARG A 53 18.58 21.13 -16.84
CA ARG A 53 17.83 20.30 -17.77
C ARG A 53 18.40 18.88 -17.67
N PHE A 54 17.78 18.05 -16.87
CA PHE A 54 17.90 16.60 -17.03
C PHE A 54 17.25 16.28 -18.39
N GLY A 55 18.10 16.12 -19.40
CA GLY A 55 17.68 15.49 -20.65
C GLY A 55 17.08 14.14 -20.27
N ARG A 56 15.84 13.88 -20.68
CA ARG A 56 15.21 12.56 -20.54
C ARG A 56 16.24 11.54 -21.03
N PRO A 57 16.66 10.55 -20.19
CA PRO A 57 17.42 9.44 -20.72
C PRO A 57 16.53 8.82 -21.80
N ARG A 58 17.07 8.66 -23.02
CA ARG A 58 16.41 7.85 -24.04
C ARG A 58 16.27 6.46 -23.40
N ALA A 59 15.03 6.00 -23.26
CA ALA A 59 14.77 4.63 -22.89
C ALA A 59 15.64 3.74 -23.79
N ASN A 60 16.45 2.92 -23.15
CA ASN A 60 17.33 1.99 -23.87
C ASN A 60 16.40 0.87 -24.36
N ILE A 61 15.82 1.06 -25.55
CA ILE A 61 14.92 0.09 -26.16
C ILE A 61 15.78 -1.15 -26.45
N GLY A 62 15.69 -2.15 -25.56
CA GLY A 62 16.29 -3.46 -25.80
C GLY A 62 17.13 -4.11 -24.70
N ALA A 63 17.36 -3.47 -23.55
CA ALA A 63 17.92 -4.18 -22.40
C ALA A 63 16.76 -4.82 -21.58
N PRO A 64 16.85 -6.12 -21.23
CA PRO A 64 15.82 -6.72 -20.37
C PRO A 64 15.73 -5.97 -19.05
N MET A 65 14.50 -5.76 -18.55
CA MET A 65 14.26 -5.14 -17.25
C MET A 65 14.83 -6.05 -16.15
N GLU A 66 15.77 -5.55 -15.38
CA GLU A 66 16.26 -6.27 -14.23
C GLU A 66 15.16 -6.35 -13.18
N ARG A 67 14.81 -7.56 -12.77
CA ARG A 67 13.78 -7.84 -11.78
C ARG A 67 14.21 -8.90 -10.78
N LEU A 68 13.84 -8.68 -9.54
CA LEU A 68 14.03 -9.65 -8.46
C LEU A 68 12.74 -10.42 -8.22
N ARG A 69 12.91 -11.64 -7.74
CA ARG A 69 11.81 -12.51 -7.33
C ARG A 69 12.14 -13.11 -5.99
N THR A 70 11.24 -12.91 -5.03
CA THR A 70 11.39 -13.50 -3.71
C THR A 70 11.19 -15.01 -3.79
N PRO A 71 12.12 -15.82 -3.25
CA PRO A 71 11.98 -17.28 -3.21
C PRO A 71 10.76 -17.72 -2.39
N ASP A 72 10.09 -18.80 -2.84
CA ASP A 72 8.85 -19.27 -2.21
C ASP A 72 9.05 -19.74 -0.75
N GLU A 73 10.26 -20.15 -0.39
CA GLU A 73 10.64 -20.55 0.97
C GLU A 73 10.47 -19.44 2.00
N ARG A 74 10.48 -18.19 1.56
CA ARG A 74 10.24 -17.02 2.42
C ARG A 74 8.80 -16.91 2.91
N PHE A 75 7.88 -17.59 2.23
CA PHE A 75 6.44 -17.52 2.48
C PHE A 75 5.89 -18.79 3.15
N ILE A 76 6.76 -19.67 3.67
CA ILE A 76 6.35 -20.87 4.38
C ILE A 76 6.05 -20.54 5.84
N ASN A 77 4.98 -21.13 6.39
CA ASN A 77 4.55 -20.99 7.78
C ASN A 77 4.29 -19.53 8.22
N LEU A 78 3.69 -18.75 7.34
CA LEU A 78 3.21 -17.43 7.71
C LEU A 78 2.01 -17.53 8.67
N PRO A 79 1.92 -16.69 9.72
CA PRO A 79 0.83 -16.76 10.68
C PRO A 79 -0.52 -16.47 10.01
N ASP A 80 -1.48 -17.39 10.18
CA ASP A 80 -2.84 -17.29 9.65
C ASP A 80 -2.95 -17.05 8.14
N PHE A 81 -1.92 -17.49 7.35
CA PHE A 81 -1.84 -17.22 5.92
C PHE A 81 -1.39 -18.44 5.11
N ASP A 82 -2.18 -19.50 5.17
CA ASP A 82 -2.00 -20.71 4.37
C ASP A 82 -3.09 -20.79 3.28
N PHE A 83 -2.98 -19.93 2.28
CA PHE A 83 -3.90 -19.87 1.14
C PHE A 83 -3.17 -20.18 -0.16
N PRO A 84 -3.85 -20.83 -1.13
CA PRO A 84 -3.26 -21.10 -2.44
C PRO A 84 -3.01 -19.80 -3.20
N VAL A 85 -1.76 -19.63 -3.65
CA VAL A 85 -1.37 -18.49 -4.49
C VAL A 85 -1.47 -18.88 -5.96
N HIS A 86 -1.88 -17.92 -6.78
CA HIS A 86 -1.90 -17.98 -8.24
C HIS A 86 -0.94 -16.96 -8.83
N TYR A 87 -0.54 -17.18 -10.07
CA TYR A 87 0.35 -16.29 -10.79
C TYR A 87 -0.17 -16.05 -12.19
N GLU A 88 -0.12 -14.80 -12.63
CA GLU A 88 -0.33 -14.39 -14.01
C GLU A 88 0.83 -13.52 -14.49
N THR A 89 0.89 -13.34 -15.79
CA THR A 89 1.87 -12.48 -16.43
C THR A 89 1.15 -11.24 -16.97
N VAL A 90 1.66 -10.06 -16.62
CA VAL A 90 1.20 -8.79 -17.15
C VAL A 90 2.29 -8.17 -17.99
N SER A 91 1.88 -7.51 -19.07
CA SER A 91 2.78 -6.87 -20.02
C SER A 91 3.34 -5.57 -19.47
N ASP A 92 4.54 -5.20 -19.88
CA ASP A 92 5.01 -3.83 -19.67
C ASP A 92 4.34 -2.90 -20.69
N PRO A 93 3.54 -1.91 -20.26
CA PRO A 93 2.84 -1.01 -21.16
C PRO A 93 3.78 -0.13 -21.99
N THR A 94 5.09 -0.09 -21.66
CA THR A 94 6.10 0.65 -22.42
C THR A 94 6.91 -0.24 -23.37
N GLY A 95 6.56 -1.54 -23.48
CA GLY A 95 7.22 -2.51 -24.35
C GLY A 95 8.47 -3.16 -23.75
N GLY A 96 8.61 -3.12 -22.42
CA GLY A 96 9.62 -3.89 -21.68
C GLY A 96 9.25 -5.37 -21.51
N ASP A 97 9.94 -6.03 -20.59
CA ASP A 97 9.70 -7.44 -20.28
C ASP A 97 8.40 -7.62 -19.46
N ASP A 98 7.71 -8.71 -19.72
CA ASP A 98 6.55 -9.12 -18.94
C ASP A 98 6.91 -9.40 -17.48
N LEU A 99 5.99 -9.06 -16.57
CA LEU A 99 6.14 -9.21 -15.11
C LEU A 99 5.18 -10.26 -14.56
N ARG A 100 5.67 -11.10 -13.65
CA ARG A 100 4.82 -12.03 -12.92
C ARG A 100 4.10 -11.30 -11.77
N VAL A 101 2.78 -11.39 -11.74
CA VAL A 101 1.92 -10.93 -10.65
C VAL A 101 1.41 -12.11 -9.88
N ALA A 102 1.56 -12.10 -8.56
CA ALA A 102 0.94 -13.04 -7.64
C ALA A 102 -0.43 -12.53 -7.20
N TYR A 103 -1.38 -13.43 -7.02
CA TYR A 103 -2.69 -13.09 -6.49
C TYR A 103 -3.32 -14.29 -5.77
N PHE A 104 -4.19 -13.99 -4.84
CA PHE A 104 -5.07 -14.97 -4.21
C PHE A 104 -6.44 -14.89 -4.88
N ASP A 105 -7.03 -16.03 -5.20
CA ASP A 105 -8.35 -16.17 -5.80
C ASP A 105 -9.09 -17.29 -5.06
N LEU A 106 -9.80 -16.89 -4.03
CA LEU A 106 -10.35 -17.76 -3.02
C LEU A 106 -11.88 -17.82 -3.11
N GLY A 107 -12.46 -18.94 -2.67
CA GLY A 107 -13.89 -19.16 -2.70
C GLY A 107 -14.42 -19.69 -4.04
N PRO A 108 -15.76 -19.77 -4.20
CA PRO A 108 -16.37 -20.32 -5.41
C PRO A 108 -16.14 -19.41 -6.62
N ARG A 109 -15.67 -19.98 -7.73
CA ARG A 109 -15.47 -19.24 -8.99
C ARG A 109 -16.77 -18.73 -9.61
N ASP A 110 -17.86 -19.37 -9.30
CA ASP A 110 -19.23 -19.03 -9.72
C ASP A 110 -20.01 -18.23 -8.66
N ALA A 111 -19.32 -17.71 -7.66
CA ALA A 111 -19.93 -16.82 -6.66
C ALA A 111 -20.59 -15.63 -7.36
N LYS A 112 -21.78 -15.24 -6.86
CA LYS A 112 -22.50 -14.06 -7.37
C LYS A 112 -21.75 -12.76 -7.13
N GLU A 113 -20.96 -12.71 -6.06
CA GLU A 113 -20.20 -11.54 -5.65
C GLU A 113 -18.71 -11.84 -5.68
N THR A 114 -17.95 -10.94 -6.30
CA THR A 114 -16.49 -10.96 -6.27
C THR A 114 -16.01 -9.75 -5.45
N VAL A 115 -15.28 -10.01 -4.38
CA VAL A 115 -14.65 -8.97 -3.54
C VAL A 115 -13.20 -8.83 -3.97
N LEU A 116 -12.85 -7.67 -4.52
CA LEU A 116 -11.48 -7.31 -4.85
C LEU A 116 -10.85 -6.52 -3.70
N LEU A 117 -9.71 -6.97 -3.21
CA LEU A 117 -8.96 -6.35 -2.12
C LEU A 117 -7.60 -5.88 -2.62
N LEU A 118 -7.35 -4.56 -2.66
CA LEU A 118 -6.06 -3.99 -3.07
C LEU A 118 -5.34 -3.39 -1.88
N HIS A 119 -4.15 -3.93 -1.60
CA HIS A 119 -3.29 -3.48 -0.49
C HIS A 119 -2.57 -2.18 -0.83
N GLY A 120 -2.06 -1.52 0.20
CA GLY A 120 -1.24 -0.34 0.10
C GLY A 120 0.24 -0.58 0.39
N GLU A 121 1.01 0.49 0.40
CA GLU A 121 2.45 0.54 0.65
C GLU A 121 2.72 0.69 2.16
N PRO A 122 3.73 0.01 2.74
CA PRO A 122 4.61 -0.99 2.12
C PRO A 122 4.17 -2.43 2.37
N SER A 123 2.87 -2.66 2.56
CA SER A 123 2.30 -3.98 2.84
C SER A 123 2.20 -4.87 1.58
N TRP A 124 1.52 -5.99 1.71
CA TRP A 124 1.19 -6.91 0.62
C TRP A 124 -0.10 -7.67 0.99
N SER A 125 -0.59 -8.56 0.16
CA SER A 125 -1.89 -9.24 0.37
C SER A 125 -2.05 -9.95 1.73
N PHE A 126 -0.96 -10.25 2.42
CA PHE A 126 -0.94 -10.73 3.81
C PHE A 126 -1.76 -9.83 4.76
N LEU A 127 -1.85 -8.54 4.46
CA LEU A 127 -2.66 -7.58 5.21
C LEU A 127 -4.12 -8.00 5.32
N TYR A 128 -4.63 -8.73 4.31
CA TYR A 128 -6.03 -9.15 4.25
C TYR A 128 -6.35 -10.50 4.89
N ARG A 129 -5.33 -11.21 5.47
CA ARG A 129 -5.51 -12.56 6.02
C ARG A 129 -6.66 -12.67 7.02
N LYS A 130 -6.85 -11.64 7.86
CA LYS A 130 -7.94 -11.60 8.87
C LYS A 130 -9.31 -11.34 8.25
N MET A 131 -9.37 -10.81 7.03
CA MET A 131 -10.62 -10.55 6.34
C MET A 131 -11.11 -11.74 5.52
N PHE A 132 -10.18 -12.57 4.98
CA PHE A 132 -10.52 -13.71 4.14
C PHE A 132 -11.54 -14.66 4.76
N PRO A 133 -11.39 -15.11 6.03
CA PRO A 133 -12.34 -16.08 6.61
C PRO A 133 -13.77 -15.56 6.64
N GLY A 134 -14.00 -14.30 7.00
CA GLY A 134 -15.34 -13.71 7.08
C GLY A 134 -16.00 -13.57 5.71
N LEU A 135 -15.24 -13.13 4.70
CA LEU A 135 -15.72 -12.98 3.33
C LEU A 135 -16.03 -14.34 2.68
N LEU A 136 -15.17 -15.34 2.89
CA LEU A 136 -15.36 -16.70 2.39
C LEU A 136 -16.55 -17.40 3.06
N ALA A 137 -16.74 -17.21 4.37
CA ALA A 137 -17.89 -17.73 5.09
C ALA A 137 -19.23 -17.15 4.61
N ALA A 138 -19.21 -15.91 4.07
CA ALA A 138 -20.36 -15.30 3.41
C ALA A 138 -20.61 -15.83 1.99
N GLY A 139 -19.74 -16.72 1.49
CA GLY A 139 -19.88 -17.34 0.16
C GLY A 139 -19.36 -16.48 -0.99
N TYR A 140 -18.56 -15.44 -0.74
CA TYR A 140 -18.01 -14.58 -1.77
C TYR A 140 -16.71 -15.17 -2.37
N ARG A 141 -16.47 -14.86 -3.65
CA ARG A 141 -15.15 -15.00 -4.26
C ARG A 141 -14.30 -13.81 -3.82
N VAL A 142 -13.07 -14.06 -3.37
CA VAL A 142 -12.15 -13.01 -2.92
C VAL A 142 -10.92 -13.03 -3.80
N VAL A 143 -10.61 -11.90 -4.41
CA VAL A 143 -9.41 -11.69 -5.23
C VAL A 143 -8.53 -10.65 -4.56
N ALA A 144 -7.27 -11.01 -4.25
CA ALA A 144 -6.30 -10.14 -3.57
C ALA A 144 -4.92 -10.25 -4.25
N PRO A 145 -4.58 -9.36 -5.19
CA PRO A 145 -3.27 -9.32 -5.81
C PRO A 145 -2.19 -8.76 -4.87
N ASP A 146 -0.95 -9.21 -5.10
CA ASP A 146 0.25 -8.49 -4.68
C ASP A 146 0.63 -7.50 -5.79
N LEU A 147 0.73 -6.22 -5.49
CA LEU A 147 1.16 -5.21 -6.46
C LEU A 147 2.60 -5.51 -6.93
N ILE A 148 2.94 -5.15 -8.16
CA ILE A 148 4.33 -5.21 -8.65
C ILE A 148 5.23 -4.43 -7.69
N GLY A 149 6.35 -5.05 -7.29
CA GLY A 149 7.25 -4.53 -6.24
C GLY A 149 6.98 -5.07 -4.85
N PHE A 150 5.88 -5.80 -4.64
CA PHE A 150 5.43 -6.25 -3.31
C PHE A 150 5.13 -7.75 -3.28
N GLY A 151 4.99 -8.30 -2.07
CA GLY A 151 4.58 -9.68 -1.86
C GLY A 151 5.37 -10.68 -2.68
N ARG A 152 4.66 -11.57 -3.35
CA ARG A 152 5.22 -12.61 -4.24
C ARG A 152 5.35 -12.17 -5.70
N SER A 153 4.90 -10.95 -6.03
CA SER A 153 5.04 -10.36 -7.38
C SER A 153 6.48 -9.98 -7.69
N ASP A 154 6.80 -9.91 -8.98
CA ASP A 154 8.12 -9.48 -9.44
C ASP A 154 8.44 -8.04 -8.97
N LYS A 155 9.71 -7.78 -8.74
CA LYS A 155 10.23 -6.51 -8.23
C LYS A 155 11.27 -5.94 -9.19
N PRO A 156 10.88 -5.05 -10.12
CA PRO A 156 11.83 -4.29 -10.92
C PRO A 156 12.86 -3.60 -10.04
N THR A 157 14.16 -3.69 -10.40
CA THR A 157 15.21 -3.03 -9.61
C THR A 157 15.44 -1.58 -10.01
N PRO A 158 15.29 -1.17 -11.27
CA PRO A 158 15.31 0.25 -11.59
C PRO A 158 14.06 0.93 -11.01
N ARG A 159 14.26 1.91 -10.12
CA ARG A 159 13.18 2.64 -9.45
C ARG A 159 12.28 3.38 -10.43
N GLU A 160 12.85 3.82 -11.56
CA GLU A 160 12.18 4.53 -12.64
C GLU A 160 11.14 3.68 -13.38
N GLU A 161 11.20 2.35 -13.20
CA GLU A 161 10.22 1.43 -13.77
C GLU A 161 8.87 1.48 -13.04
N TYR A 162 8.84 2.03 -11.83
CA TYR A 162 7.62 2.21 -11.08
C TYR A 162 7.02 3.58 -11.40
N THR A 163 5.82 3.59 -11.97
CA THR A 163 5.00 4.79 -12.11
C THR A 163 3.56 4.49 -11.72
N TYR A 164 2.82 5.52 -11.32
CA TYR A 164 1.40 5.35 -10.98
C TYR A 164 0.63 4.78 -12.17
N ALA A 165 0.85 5.32 -13.37
CA ALA A 165 0.17 4.85 -14.59
C ALA A 165 0.44 3.36 -14.89
N ARG A 166 1.69 2.89 -14.71
CA ARG A 166 2.03 1.47 -14.90
C ARG A 166 1.32 0.57 -13.89
N HIS A 167 1.26 0.99 -12.61
CA HIS A 167 0.53 0.22 -11.59
C HIS A 167 -0.95 0.09 -11.90
N VAL A 168 -1.59 1.14 -12.41
CA VAL A 168 -2.98 1.10 -12.86
C VAL A 168 -3.12 0.13 -14.03
N GLU A 169 -2.22 0.19 -15.02
CA GLU A 169 -2.30 -0.66 -16.22
C GLU A 169 -2.00 -2.13 -15.89
N TRP A 170 -1.00 -2.44 -15.06
CA TRP A 170 -0.73 -3.81 -14.62
C TRP A 170 -1.93 -4.44 -13.90
N MET A 171 -2.59 -3.66 -13.02
CA MET A 171 -3.79 -4.14 -12.35
C MET A 171 -4.98 -4.23 -13.30
N ARG A 172 -5.16 -3.30 -14.24
CA ARG A 172 -6.19 -3.36 -15.28
C ARG A 172 -6.04 -4.65 -16.09
N GLU A 173 -4.84 -4.93 -16.60
CA GLU A 173 -4.57 -6.14 -17.39
C GLU A 173 -4.85 -7.42 -16.56
N LEU A 174 -4.30 -7.49 -15.34
CA LEU A 174 -4.57 -8.64 -14.46
C LEU A 174 -6.06 -8.86 -14.24
N LEU A 175 -6.75 -7.83 -13.77
CA LEU A 175 -8.14 -7.96 -13.28
C LEU A 175 -9.14 -8.13 -14.42
N PHE A 176 -8.95 -7.42 -15.54
CA PHE A 176 -9.95 -7.36 -16.61
C PHE A 176 -9.60 -8.23 -17.80
N ASP A 177 -8.34 -8.32 -18.20
CA ASP A 177 -7.96 -9.12 -19.37
C ASP A 177 -7.63 -10.57 -18.99
N LYS A 178 -6.88 -10.80 -17.91
CA LYS A 178 -6.49 -12.17 -17.49
C LYS A 178 -7.58 -12.85 -16.67
N LEU A 179 -8.11 -12.18 -15.65
CA LEU A 179 -9.13 -12.76 -14.75
C LEU A 179 -10.55 -12.48 -15.20
N ASN A 180 -10.76 -11.57 -16.15
CA ASN A 180 -12.04 -11.13 -16.68
C ASN A 180 -13.07 -10.83 -15.58
N LEU A 181 -12.65 -10.11 -14.53
CA LEU A 181 -13.53 -9.78 -13.41
C LEU A 181 -14.58 -8.75 -13.83
N SER A 182 -15.78 -8.94 -13.34
CA SER A 182 -16.91 -8.03 -13.48
C SER A 182 -17.79 -8.17 -12.23
N ASN A 183 -18.74 -7.28 -12.06
CA ASN A 183 -19.60 -7.24 -10.87
C ASN A 183 -18.80 -7.19 -9.57
N ILE A 184 -17.78 -6.34 -9.55
CA ILE A 184 -16.79 -6.28 -8.49
C ILE A 184 -17.31 -5.42 -7.34
N THR A 185 -17.26 -5.95 -6.10
CA THR A 185 -17.23 -5.17 -4.88
C THR A 185 -15.76 -4.89 -4.56
N PHE A 186 -15.34 -3.65 -4.72
CA PHE A 186 -13.95 -3.23 -4.50
C PHE A 186 -13.75 -2.72 -3.07
N PHE A 187 -12.68 -3.15 -2.42
CA PHE A 187 -12.14 -2.53 -1.21
C PHE A 187 -10.66 -2.22 -1.39
N GLY A 188 -10.27 -0.99 -1.10
CA GLY A 188 -8.88 -0.54 -1.15
C GLY A 188 -8.50 0.33 0.05
N GLN A 189 -7.24 0.24 0.45
CA GLN A 189 -6.63 1.06 1.48
C GLN A 189 -5.32 1.62 0.94
N ASP A 190 -4.95 2.84 1.34
CA ASP A 190 -3.70 3.50 0.92
C ASP A 190 -3.52 3.47 -0.60
N TRP A 191 -2.39 3.00 -1.14
CA TRP A 191 -2.15 2.85 -2.58
C TRP A 191 -3.14 1.91 -3.27
N GLY A 192 -3.67 0.92 -2.56
CA GLY A 192 -4.76 0.10 -3.09
C GLY A 192 -5.99 0.92 -3.42
N SER A 193 -6.30 1.97 -2.63
CA SER A 193 -7.39 2.91 -2.96
C SER A 193 -7.04 3.80 -4.15
N LEU A 194 -5.80 4.30 -4.25
CA LEU A 194 -5.37 5.13 -5.36
C LEU A 194 -5.49 4.40 -6.71
N ILE A 195 -4.95 3.19 -6.78
CA ILE A 195 -5.01 2.35 -7.99
C ILE A 195 -6.44 1.94 -8.28
N GLY A 196 -7.17 1.44 -7.26
CA GLY A 196 -8.52 0.94 -7.44
C GLY A 196 -9.53 2.03 -7.84
N LEU A 197 -9.47 3.23 -7.25
CA LEU A 197 -10.34 4.35 -7.63
C LEU A 197 -10.04 4.88 -9.03
N ARG A 198 -8.78 4.77 -9.50
CA ARG A 198 -8.46 5.01 -10.90
C ARG A 198 -9.13 3.99 -11.80
N LEU A 199 -9.08 2.70 -11.45
CA LEU A 199 -9.78 1.64 -12.19
C LEU A 199 -11.29 1.82 -12.17
N VAL A 200 -11.88 2.26 -11.05
CA VAL A 200 -13.31 2.62 -10.97
C VAL A 200 -13.63 3.79 -11.89
N GLY A 201 -12.77 4.81 -11.93
CA GLY A 201 -12.95 5.98 -12.80
C GLY A 201 -12.81 5.65 -14.29
N GLU A 202 -11.95 4.71 -14.64
CA GLU A 202 -11.67 4.33 -16.03
C GLU A 202 -12.63 3.23 -16.56
N HIS A 203 -13.12 2.35 -15.66
CA HIS A 203 -13.96 1.19 -15.99
C HIS A 203 -15.14 1.04 -15.02
N PRO A 204 -15.98 2.06 -14.83
CA PRO A 204 -17.06 2.04 -13.82
C PRO A 204 -18.08 0.91 -14.02
N GLU A 205 -18.20 0.37 -15.23
CA GLU A 205 -19.09 -0.75 -15.55
C GLU A 205 -18.67 -2.06 -14.91
N ARG A 206 -17.37 -2.25 -14.60
CA ARG A 206 -16.82 -3.45 -13.97
C ARG A 206 -17.18 -3.58 -12.50
N PHE A 207 -17.52 -2.48 -11.85
CA PHE A 207 -17.75 -2.41 -10.41
C PHE A 207 -19.24 -2.28 -10.11
N CYS A 208 -19.72 -3.03 -9.13
CA CYS A 208 -21.08 -2.90 -8.60
C CYS A 208 -21.11 -2.12 -7.29
N ARG A 209 -20.04 -2.16 -6.51
CA ARG A 209 -19.87 -1.46 -5.22
C ARG A 209 -18.42 -1.03 -5.03
N VAL A 210 -18.24 0.02 -4.26
CA VAL A 210 -16.93 0.50 -3.82
C VAL A 210 -16.94 0.67 -2.31
N ALA A 211 -15.88 0.23 -1.64
CA ALA A 211 -15.59 0.55 -0.25
C ALA A 211 -14.14 1.01 -0.13
N ILE A 212 -13.88 2.02 0.65
CA ILE A 212 -12.52 2.50 0.90
C ILE A 212 -12.29 2.72 2.39
N GLY A 213 -11.07 2.42 2.83
CA GLY A 213 -10.61 2.71 4.18
C GLY A 213 -9.20 3.29 4.14
N ASN A 214 -8.92 4.34 4.92
CA ASN A 214 -7.60 4.96 5.05
C ASN A 214 -6.87 5.16 3.72
N GLY A 215 -7.52 5.83 2.79
CA GLY A 215 -6.99 6.07 1.45
C GLY A 215 -7.66 7.23 0.76
N GLY A 216 -7.44 7.37 -0.53
CA GLY A 216 -7.99 8.48 -1.30
C GLY A 216 -7.64 8.42 -2.77
N LEU A 217 -7.96 9.51 -3.46
CA LEU A 217 -7.55 9.75 -4.84
C LEU A 217 -7.06 11.21 -4.94
N PRO A 218 -5.83 11.50 -4.45
CA PRO A 218 -5.28 12.85 -4.53
C PRO A 218 -5.01 13.25 -5.98
N THR A 219 -5.27 14.53 -6.30
CA THR A 219 -4.97 15.09 -7.61
C THR A 219 -3.69 15.91 -7.63
N GLY A 220 -3.22 16.35 -6.46
CA GLY A 220 -2.12 17.31 -6.33
C GLY A 220 -2.59 18.76 -6.24
N ASP A 221 -3.91 19.02 -6.37
CA ASP A 221 -4.48 20.36 -6.16
C ASP A 221 -4.61 20.71 -4.67
N GLU A 222 -4.62 19.71 -3.81
CA GLU A 222 -4.77 19.84 -2.36
C GLU A 222 -3.45 19.58 -1.66
N GLN A 223 -3.16 20.36 -0.63
CA GLN A 223 -1.94 20.15 0.16
C GLN A 223 -2.04 18.85 0.96
N ALA A 224 -1.05 17.97 0.79
CA ALA A 224 -0.91 16.77 1.62
C ALA A 224 -0.56 17.13 3.08
N SER A 225 -0.79 16.19 4.00
CA SER A 225 -0.53 16.40 5.43
C SER A 225 0.99 16.44 5.74
N ASP A 226 1.36 17.12 6.83
CA ASP A 226 2.74 17.10 7.32
C ASP A 226 3.21 15.66 7.63
N ALA A 227 2.30 14.80 8.11
CA ALA A 227 2.57 13.40 8.36
C ALA A 227 2.94 12.65 7.08
N PHE A 228 2.23 12.92 5.97
CA PHE A 228 2.57 12.36 4.67
C PHE A 228 3.95 12.81 4.19
N PHE A 229 4.27 14.10 4.27
CA PHE A 229 5.60 14.58 3.86
C PHE A 229 6.72 14.05 4.75
N ALA A 230 6.48 13.86 6.04
CA ALA A 230 7.43 13.20 6.93
C ALA A 230 7.66 11.74 6.54
N TRP A 231 6.61 11.01 6.18
CA TRP A 231 6.68 9.66 5.65
C TRP A 231 7.45 9.61 4.32
N GLN A 232 7.10 10.47 3.37
CA GLN A 232 7.78 10.57 2.07
C GLN A 232 9.29 10.80 2.26
N LYS A 233 9.67 11.73 3.11
CA LYS A 233 11.08 12.00 3.44
C LYS A 233 11.76 10.78 4.07
N PHE A 234 11.14 10.14 5.05
CA PHE A 234 11.68 8.95 5.70
C PHE A 234 11.91 7.82 4.71
N SER A 235 10.96 7.54 3.82
CA SER A 235 11.09 6.48 2.81
C SER A 235 12.30 6.66 1.89
N GLN A 236 12.74 7.91 1.66
CA GLN A 236 13.89 8.24 0.81
C GLN A 236 15.22 8.25 1.57
N GLU A 237 15.23 8.75 2.81
CA GLU A 237 16.46 9.04 3.55
C GLU A 237 16.87 7.89 4.49
N ALA A 238 15.96 7.00 4.87
CA ALA A 238 16.26 5.89 5.75
C ALA A 238 17.27 4.92 5.10
N PRO A 239 18.41 4.62 5.72
CA PRO A 239 19.40 3.68 5.18
C PRO A 239 18.83 2.27 5.04
N GLU A 240 17.93 1.89 5.94
CA GLU A 240 17.16 0.65 5.91
C GLU A 240 15.69 0.98 6.07
N LEU A 241 14.83 0.31 5.29
CA LEU A 241 13.39 0.45 5.35
C LEU A 241 12.79 -0.78 6.05
N PRO A 242 12.52 -0.73 7.37
CA PRO A 242 12.04 -1.88 8.14
C PRO A 242 10.53 -2.06 7.90
N ILE A 243 10.15 -2.80 6.85
CA ILE A 243 8.76 -2.92 6.38
C ILE A 243 7.82 -3.39 7.50
N GLY A 244 8.12 -4.52 8.14
CA GLY A 244 7.32 -5.02 9.26
C GLY A 244 7.22 -3.99 10.41
N GLY A 245 8.34 -3.30 10.70
CA GLY A 245 8.37 -2.22 11.69
C GLY A 245 7.42 -1.06 11.32
N ILE A 246 7.45 -0.60 10.06
CA ILE A 246 6.60 0.48 9.56
C ILE A 246 5.12 0.10 9.71
N VAL A 247 4.74 -1.09 9.23
CA VAL A 247 3.35 -1.57 9.38
C VAL A 247 2.96 -1.63 10.85
N GLY A 248 3.78 -2.26 11.71
CA GLY A 248 3.45 -2.42 13.11
C GLY A 248 3.40 -1.13 13.92
N PHE A 249 4.23 -0.12 13.58
CA PHE A 249 4.15 1.20 14.22
C PHE A 249 2.95 2.03 13.75
N SER A 250 2.41 1.73 12.59
CA SER A 250 1.23 2.39 12.03
C SER A 250 -0.08 1.72 12.44
N CYS A 251 -0.03 0.67 13.26
CA CYS A 251 -1.17 0.04 13.92
C CYS A 251 -1.36 0.58 15.35
N VAL A 252 -2.58 0.52 15.86
CA VAL A 252 -2.88 0.79 17.28
C VAL A 252 -2.51 -0.42 18.13
N THR A 253 -2.83 -1.61 17.65
CA THR A 253 -2.46 -2.88 18.31
C THR A 253 -1.11 -3.33 17.80
N LYS A 254 -0.14 -3.48 18.71
CA LYS A 254 1.17 -3.99 18.32
C LYS A 254 1.08 -5.43 17.83
N PRO A 255 1.44 -5.70 16.56
CA PRO A 255 1.49 -7.08 16.06
C PRO A 255 2.56 -7.93 16.76
N SER A 256 2.45 -9.25 16.66
CA SER A 256 3.49 -10.16 17.15
C SER A 256 4.76 -10.11 16.30
N ASP A 257 5.88 -10.56 16.85
CA ASP A 257 7.16 -10.62 16.11
C ASP A 257 7.07 -11.54 14.87
N GLU A 258 6.17 -12.51 14.87
CA GLU A 258 5.93 -13.37 13.71
C GLU A 258 5.22 -12.61 12.58
N VAL A 259 4.26 -11.75 12.93
CA VAL A 259 3.57 -10.88 11.98
C VAL A 259 4.54 -9.83 11.41
N PHE A 260 5.42 -9.24 12.24
CA PHE A 260 6.47 -8.36 11.74
C PHE A 260 7.33 -9.06 10.67
N ARG A 261 7.81 -10.28 10.99
CA ARG A 261 8.62 -11.07 10.03
C ARG A 261 7.84 -11.45 8.77
N ALA A 262 6.53 -11.64 8.87
CA ALA A 262 5.70 -11.92 7.71
C ALA A 262 5.59 -10.72 6.76
N TYR A 263 5.50 -9.49 7.29
CA TYR A 263 5.58 -8.29 6.43
C TYR A 263 6.96 -8.09 5.80
N ASP A 264 8.05 -8.50 6.47
CA ASP A 264 9.40 -8.45 5.94
C ASP A 264 9.71 -9.61 4.96
N ALA A 265 8.90 -10.67 4.93
CA ALA A 265 9.16 -11.87 4.15
C ALA A 265 9.45 -11.61 2.65
N PRO A 266 8.74 -10.68 1.96
CA PRO A 266 8.98 -10.39 0.55
C PRO A 266 10.33 -9.73 0.24
N PHE A 267 11.01 -9.17 1.24
CA PHE A 267 12.13 -8.26 1.07
C PHE A 267 13.41 -8.84 1.70
N LEU A 268 14.27 -9.44 0.87
CA LEU A 268 15.50 -10.10 1.36
C LEU A 268 16.53 -9.07 1.83
N ASP A 269 16.63 -7.96 1.12
CA ASP A 269 17.52 -6.84 1.38
C ASP A 269 16.93 -5.55 0.78
N GLU A 270 17.69 -4.44 0.81
CA GLU A 270 17.20 -3.14 0.33
C GLU A 270 16.92 -3.10 -1.18
N SER A 271 17.57 -3.95 -1.99
CA SER A 271 17.32 -4.00 -3.44
C SER A 271 15.90 -4.50 -3.79
N PHE A 272 15.28 -5.26 -2.89
CA PHE A 272 13.89 -5.70 -3.03
C PHE A 272 12.86 -4.62 -2.67
N LYS A 273 13.28 -3.48 -2.14
CA LYS A 273 12.41 -2.43 -1.58
C LYS A 273 12.28 -1.19 -2.47
N GLU A 274 12.76 -1.25 -3.72
CA GLU A 274 12.69 -0.08 -4.62
C GLU A 274 11.24 0.36 -4.87
N GLY A 275 10.30 -0.58 -5.02
CA GLY A 275 8.86 -0.29 -5.09
C GLY A 275 8.36 0.45 -3.85
N ALA A 276 8.66 -0.07 -2.64
CA ALA A 276 8.25 0.57 -1.38
C ALA A 276 8.84 1.97 -1.22
N ARG A 277 10.09 2.18 -1.64
CA ARG A 277 10.74 3.49 -1.55
C ARG A 277 10.16 4.52 -2.49
N ILE A 278 9.80 4.13 -3.73
CA ILE A 278 9.31 5.10 -4.72
C ILE A 278 7.84 5.48 -4.52
N PHE A 279 7.00 4.60 -4.01
CA PHE A 279 5.56 4.82 -3.91
C PHE A 279 5.16 6.14 -3.25
N PRO A 280 5.75 6.56 -2.12
CA PRO A 280 5.42 7.86 -1.54
C PRO A 280 5.71 9.06 -2.47
N LEU A 281 6.69 8.94 -3.38
CA LEU A 281 6.99 9.97 -4.37
C LEU A 281 6.02 9.98 -5.57
N LEU A 282 5.30 8.88 -5.80
CA LEU A 282 4.33 8.75 -6.90
C LEU A 282 2.93 9.25 -6.52
N VAL A 283 2.71 9.61 -5.25
CA VAL A 283 1.44 10.21 -4.82
C VAL A 283 1.36 11.65 -5.33
N PRO A 284 0.35 12.01 -6.13
CA PRO A 284 0.20 13.38 -6.60
C PRO A 284 0.13 14.38 -5.45
N SER A 285 1.10 15.29 -5.37
CA SER A 285 1.23 16.30 -4.33
C SER A 285 1.38 17.72 -4.87
N ALA A 286 1.38 17.87 -6.20
CA ALA A 286 1.42 19.14 -6.91
C ALA A 286 0.63 19.05 -8.23
N PRO A 287 0.10 20.16 -8.76
CA PRO A 287 -0.71 20.17 -9.99
C PRO A 287 0.06 19.76 -11.27
N ASP A 288 1.39 19.78 -11.24
CA ASP A 288 2.26 19.35 -12.35
C ASP A 288 2.68 17.88 -12.24
N ASP A 289 2.12 17.12 -11.29
CA ASP A 289 2.36 15.69 -11.15
C ASP A 289 1.88 14.92 -12.40
N PRO A 290 2.65 13.94 -12.90
CA PRO A 290 2.28 13.14 -14.07
C PRO A 290 0.91 12.44 -13.98
N ALA A 291 0.44 12.14 -12.78
CA ALA A 291 -0.85 11.47 -12.56
C ALA A 291 -2.03 12.45 -12.35
N HIS A 292 -1.77 13.77 -12.24
CA HIS A 292 -2.78 14.80 -11.99
C HIS A 292 -4.00 14.69 -12.91
N ASP A 293 -3.79 14.82 -14.23
CA ASP A 293 -4.90 14.88 -15.20
C ASP A 293 -5.74 13.61 -15.20
N ALA A 294 -5.10 12.47 -15.03
CA ALA A 294 -5.78 11.18 -14.99
C ALA A 294 -6.59 11.01 -13.68
N ASN A 295 -6.09 11.48 -12.54
CA ASN A 295 -6.86 11.47 -11.28
C ASN A 295 -8.01 12.47 -11.33
N VAL A 296 -7.82 13.64 -11.94
CA VAL A 296 -8.91 14.61 -12.20
C VAL A 296 -9.98 14.00 -13.11
N ALA A 297 -9.58 13.27 -14.15
CA ALA A 297 -10.54 12.55 -15.01
C ALA A 297 -11.33 11.47 -14.25
N ALA A 298 -10.67 10.69 -13.41
CA ALA A 298 -11.33 9.70 -12.56
C ALA A 298 -12.32 10.36 -11.57
N TRP A 299 -11.97 11.50 -10.97
CA TRP A 299 -12.89 12.27 -10.13
C TRP A 299 -14.14 12.75 -10.87
N LYS A 300 -14.03 13.10 -12.16
CA LYS A 300 -15.23 13.46 -12.97
C LYS A 300 -16.22 12.31 -13.04
N VAL A 301 -15.74 11.08 -13.15
CA VAL A 301 -16.60 9.88 -13.15
C VAL A 301 -17.13 9.60 -11.74
N LEU A 302 -16.28 9.65 -10.71
CA LEU A 302 -16.70 9.42 -9.32
C LEU A 302 -17.80 10.40 -8.88
N LYS A 303 -17.77 11.65 -9.33
CA LYS A 303 -18.84 12.66 -9.07
C LYS A 303 -20.20 12.31 -9.70
N THR A 304 -20.23 11.34 -10.59
CA THR A 304 -21.46 10.80 -11.19
C THR A 304 -21.71 9.32 -10.84
N PHE A 305 -20.88 8.76 -9.95
CA PHE A 305 -20.96 7.35 -9.57
C PHE A 305 -22.08 7.14 -8.55
N GLU A 306 -23.21 6.57 -8.98
CA GLU A 306 -24.42 6.34 -8.18
C GLU A 306 -24.45 4.97 -7.49
N LYS A 307 -23.58 4.02 -7.92
CA LYS A 307 -23.52 2.70 -7.28
C LYS A 307 -23.03 2.82 -5.83
N PRO A 308 -23.42 1.91 -4.93
CA PRO A 308 -23.10 1.99 -3.51
C PRO A 308 -21.60 2.23 -3.24
N PHE A 309 -21.30 3.26 -2.44
CA PHE A 309 -19.94 3.66 -2.11
C PHE A 309 -19.81 3.85 -0.59
N LEU A 310 -19.05 2.97 0.08
CA LEU A 310 -18.84 2.95 1.52
C LEU A 310 -17.51 3.58 1.91
N CYS A 311 -17.52 4.42 2.94
CA CYS A 311 -16.31 4.91 3.62
C CYS A 311 -16.19 4.22 4.99
N CYS A 312 -15.08 3.52 5.25
CA CYS A 312 -14.76 2.85 6.50
C CYS A 312 -13.34 3.23 6.94
N TYR A 313 -13.22 4.43 7.50
CA TYR A 313 -11.94 4.99 7.93
C TYR A 313 -11.70 4.73 9.41
N SER A 314 -10.43 4.59 9.79
CA SER A 314 -10.04 4.44 11.18
C SER A 314 -9.99 5.79 11.91
N ASP A 315 -10.08 5.73 13.25
CA ASP A 315 -10.04 6.92 14.11
C ASP A 315 -8.61 7.45 14.36
N SER A 316 -7.60 6.59 14.18
CA SER A 316 -6.22 6.85 14.64
C SER A 316 -5.17 6.90 13.51
N ASP A 317 -5.60 7.04 12.25
CA ASP A 317 -4.67 7.23 11.11
C ASP A 317 -4.29 8.71 10.92
N PRO A 318 -3.03 9.11 11.12
CA PRO A 318 -2.60 10.50 10.94
C PRO A 318 -2.40 10.89 9.46
N ILE A 319 -2.29 9.89 8.54
CA ILE A 319 -1.97 10.12 7.13
C ILE A 319 -3.21 10.53 6.34
N THR A 320 -4.29 9.73 6.46
CA THR A 320 -5.50 9.90 5.63
C THR A 320 -6.70 10.45 6.37
N LYS A 321 -6.53 10.86 7.63
CA LYS A 321 -7.60 11.41 8.47
C LYS A 321 -8.37 12.53 7.78
N GLY A 322 -9.67 12.33 7.60
CA GLY A 322 -10.57 13.29 6.99
C GLY A 322 -10.63 13.25 5.46
N ALA A 323 -9.92 12.34 4.81
CA ALA A 323 -10.00 12.14 3.36
C ALA A 323 -11.36 11.60 2.91
N ASP A 324 -12.09 10.90 3.79
CA ASP A 324 -13.47 10.46 3.59
C ASP A 324 -14.44 11.61 3.26
N ARG A 325 -14.21 12.80 3.82
CA ARG A 325 -15.11 13.96 3.67
C ARG A 325 -15.35 14.34 2.22
N LYS A 326 -14.32 14.26 1.39
CA LYS A 326 -14.44 14.59 -0.04
C LYS A 326 -15.34 13.59 -0.76
N PHE A 327 -15.21 12.28 -0.48
CA PHE A 327 -16.09 11.27 -1.06
C PHE A 327 -17.54 11.46 -0.60
N LEU A 328 -17.75 11.67 0.71
CA LEU A 328 -19.07 11.90 1.28
C LEU A 328 -19.76 13.13 0.70
N ALA A 329 -18.99 14.17 0.35
CA ALA A 329 -19.52 15.40 -0.23
C ALA A 329 -19.79 15.30 -1.73
N GLU A 330 -18.95 14.59 -2.49
CA GLU A 330 -18.91 14.71 -3.94
C GLU A 330 -19.37 13.44 -4.69
N VAL A 331 -19.38 12.25 -4.05
CA VAL A 331 -19.77 10.99 -4.70
C VAL A 331 -21.21 10.62 -4.37
N PRO A 332 -22.13 10.62 -5.36
CA PRO A 332 -23.55 10.33 -5.12
C PRO A 332 -23.84 8.98 -4.47
N GLY A 333 -23.07 7.96 -4.83
CA GLY A 333 -23.19 6.60 -4.29
C GLY A 333 -22.95 6.45 -2.80
N THR A 334 -22.41 7.47 -2.12
CA THR A 334 -22.23 7.49 -0.66
C THR A 334 -23.55 7.74 0.09
N LYS A 335 -24.53 8.36 -0.56
CA LYS A 335 -25.78 8.75 0.11
C LYS A 335 -26.55 7.53 0.61
N GLY A 336 -26.88 7.55 1.91
CA GLY A 336 -27.66 6.50 2.56
C GLY A 336 -26.87 5.22 2.86
N GLN A 337 -25.56 5.20 2.62
CA GLN A 337 -24.72 4.04 2.95
C GLN A 337 -24.36 4.05 4.46
N PRO A 338 -24.14 2.85 5.06
CA PRO A 338 -23.79 2.71 6.47
C PRO A 338 -22.29 3.00 6.69
N HIS A 339 -21.86 4.25 6.47
CA HIS A 339 -20.47 4.63 6.70
C HIS A 339 -20.09 4.38 8.16
N VAL A 340 -18.86 3.94 8.38
CA VAL A 340 -18.38 3.55 9.71
C VAL A 340 -16.99 4.11 9.99
N THR A 341 -16.78 4.53 11.23
CA THR A 341 -15.43 4.75 11.76
C THR A 341 -14.98 3.48 12.46
N ILE A 342 -13.86 2.92 12.05
CA ILE A 342 -13.23 1.75 12.67
C ILE A 342 -12.43 2.25 13.88
N GLU A 343 -12.97 1.99 15.08
CA GLU A 343 -12.39 2.47 16.32
C GLU A 343 -11.17 1.65 16.75
N ALA A 344 -10.21 2.30 17.41
CA ALA A 344 -8.96 1.73 17.86
C ALA A 344 -8.19 1.03 16.71
N ALA A 345 -8.13 1.69 15.55
CA ALA A 345 -7.37 1.24 14.39
C ALA A 345 -6.50 2.38 13.84
N GLY A 346 -5.28 2.05 13.43
CA GLY A 346 -4.32 2.94 12.81
C GLY A 346 -4.44 2.95 11.30
N HIS A 347 -3.32 3.27 10.62
CA HIS A 347 -3.27 3.33 9.16
C HIS A 347 -3.59 1.97 8.51
N PHE A 348 -3.04 0.87 9.05
CA PHE A 348 -3.34 -0.49 8.58
C PHE A 348 -4.52 -1.09 9.36
N LEU A 349 -5.71 -0.52 9.14
CA LEU A 349 -6.93 -0.91 9.85
C LEU A 349 -7.28 -2.40 9.67
N GLN A 350 -6.85 -3.03 8.59
CA GLN A 350 -7.02 -4.46 8.35
C GLN A 350 -6.18 -5.30 9.32
N GLU A 351 -5.01 -4.80 9.73
CA GLU A 351 -4.19 -5.47 10.74
C GLU A 351 -4.80 -5.33 12.14
N ASP A 352 -5.30 -4.16 12.48
CA ASP A 352 -5.92 -3.90 13.77
C ASP A 352 -7.30 -4.56 13.93
N LYS A 353 -8.15 -4.47 12.91
CA LYS A 353 -9.59 -4.78 12.94
C LYS A 353 -10.09 -5.54 11.70
N GLY A 354 -9.28 -6.46 11.16
CA GLY A 354 -9.61 -7.15 9.91
C GLY A 354 -10.90 -7.95 9.95
N GLU A 355 -11.17 -8.64 11.07
CA GLU A 355 -12.41 -9.42 11.25
C GLU A 355 -13.65 -8.50 11.29
N GLU A 356 -13.57 -7.37 12.02
CA GLU A 356 -14.63 -6.37 12.07
C GLU A 356 -14.87 -5.76 10.69
N LEU A 357 -13.79 -5.38 9.98
CA LEU A 357 -13.86 -4.80 8.64
C LEU A 357 -14.48 -5.77 7.63
N SER A 358 -14.19 -7.09 7.75
CA SER A 358 -14.82 -8.09 6.90
C SER A 358 -16.34 -8.17 7.12
N GLN A 359 -16.81 -8.06 8.36
CA GLN A 359 -18.23 -8.03 8.69
C GLN A 359 -18.92 -6.75 8.19
N VAL A 360 -18.23 -5.61 8.25
CA VAL A 360 -18.71 -4.35 7.65
C VAL A 360 -18.94 -4.54 6.16
N LEU A 361 -17.98 -5.13 5.42
CA LEU A 361 -18.13 -5.39 3.99
C LEU A 361 -19.25 -6.41 3.70
N VAL A 362 -19.35 -7.50 4.47
CA VAL A 362 -20.43 -8.49 4.31
C VAL A 362 -21.80 -7.82 4.50
N SER A 363 -21.96 -6.99 5.52
CA SER A 363 -23.20 -6.27 5.81
C SER A 363 -23.53 -5.26 4.71
N PHE A 364 -22.52 -4.54 4.20
CA PHE A 364 -22.67 -3.60 3.09
C PHE A 364 -23.14 -4.30 1.81
N ILE A 365 -22.50 -5.40 1.43
CA ILE A 365 -22.88 -6.19 0.24
C ILE A 365 -24.30 -6.72 0.39
N ALA A 366 -24.65 -7.24 1.56
CA ALA A 366 -25.98 -7.80 1.81
C ALA A 366 -27.13 -6.77 1.80
N SER A 367 -26.82 -5.50 2.03
CA SER A 367 -27.81 -4.41 2.07
C SER A 367 -27.95 -3.63 0.76
N THR A 368 -27.14 -3.91 -0.24
CA THR A 368 -27.05 -3.18 -1.52
C THR A 368 -27.00 -4.11 -2.70
#